data_66a8cec150a0d4327da0d2f82cc912da
#
_entry.id   66a8cec150a0d4327da0d2f82cc912da
#
_cell.length_a   1.000
_cell.length_b   1.000
_cell.length_c   1.000
_cell.angle_alpha   90.00
_cell.angle_beta   90.00
_cell.angle_gamma   90.00
#
_symmetry.space_group_name_H-M   'P 1'
#
loop_
_entity.id
_entity.type
_entity.pdbx_description
1 polymer ?
#
loop_
_entity_poly.entity_id
_entity_poly.type
_entity_poly.pdbx_seq_one_letter_code
_entity_poly.pdbx_strand_id
1 'polypeptide(L)'
;MPGAQELNLDVAYRRSEYDGFDSSTVNRVALKWKPIADVTVRATSSTSYKAPTISDLYFGGGGGFPTYVDPCEQNVQQTYNAAQQQTAAFQCAKEGLDTATWATSNNQILSISAGSPDLIAEEGENVTYGVVWQPTTIAALEAIDFKFAVDAFELRIENSVATSGTQNTLNQCYLNADDSFCANVSRSFGGDVNSVTTRNISSAAENVYEGVDYSMNMTFSELKLIPGAIELDIIGTHFVQQVTEDAT
;
A
#
# COMPACT_ATOMS: atom_id res chain seq x y z
N MET A 1 -24.21 25.81 24.11
CA MET A 1 -24.53 24.63 24.97
C MET A 1 -23.50 24.57 26.10
N PRO A 2 -23.87 24.23 27.34
CA PRO A 2 -22.86 24.00 28.36
C PRO A 2 -21.91 22.89 27.91
N GLY A 3 -20.59 23.19 27.88
CA GLY A 3 -19.56 22.22 27.47
C GLY A 3 -19.24 22.13 25.98
N ALA A 4 -19.76 23.02 25.14
CA ALA A 4 -19.38 23.12 23.73
C ALA A 4 -19.48 24.56 23.25
N GLN A 5 -18.35 25.17 22.87
CA GLN A 5 -18.33 26.44 22.15
C GLN A 5 -18.69 26.22 20.68
N GLU A 6 -18.23 25.11 20.11
CA GLU A 6 -18.52 24.72 18.74
C GLU A 6 -18.69 23.19 18.70
N LEU A 7 -19.69 22.73 17.98
CA LEU A 7 -19.89 21.33 17.64
C LEU A 7 -20.33 21.27 16.18
N ASN A 8 -19.52 20.64 15.35
CA ASN A 8 -19.80 20.48 13.93
C ASN A 8 -19.75 18.98 13.58
N LEU A 9 -20.78 18.50 12.92
CA LEU A 9 -20.88 17.17 12.35
C LEU A 9 -21.01 17.31 10.84
N ASP A 10 -20.07 16.75 10.11
CA ASP A 10 -20.07 16.68 8.65
C ASP A 10 -20.31 15.24 8.21
N VAL A 11 -21.28 15.04 7.34
CA VAL A 11 -21.59 13.73 6.76
C VAL A 11 -21.64 13.88 5.25
N ALA A 12 -20.84 13.10 4.56
CA ALA A 12 -20.78 13.06 3.12
C ALA A 12 -21.01 11.64 2.60
N TYR A 13 -21.70 11.56 1.48
CA TYR A 13 -21.97 10.33 0.76
C TYR A 13 -21.74 10.57 -0.72
N ARG A 14 -21.02 9.66 -1.39
CA ARG A 14 -20.79 9.70 -2.82
C ARG A 14 -21.02 8.33 -3.42
N ARG A 15 -21.82 8.26 -4.48
CA ARG A 15 -21.90 7.09 -5.35
C ARG A 15 -21.22 7.41 -6.68
N SER A 16 -20.40 6.49 -7.14
CA SER A 16 -19.71 6.57 -8.43
C SER A 16 -20.03 5.31 -9.25
N GLU A 17 -20.26 5.50 -10.53
CA GLU A 17 -20.50 4.42 -11.49
C GLU A 17 -19.40 4.49 -12.54
N TYR A 18 -18.80 3.32 -12.84
CA TYR A 18 -17.74 3.18 -13.81
C TYR A 18 -18.13 2.12 -14.83
N ASP A 19 -17.85 2.38 -16.11
CA ASP A 19 -18.06 1.37 -17.15
C ASP A 19 -17.07 0.20 -16.92
N GLY A 20 -17.61 -1.00 -16.76
CA GLY A 20 -16.83 -2.23 -16.56
C GLY A 20 -16.50 -2.57 -15.11
N PHE A 21 -16.92 -1.77 -14.12
CA PHE A 21 -16.78 -2.03 -12.70
C PHE A 21 -18.09 -1.83 -11.96
N ASP A 22 -18.21 -2.47 -10.81
CA ASP A 22 -19.35 -2.28 -9.92
C ASP A 22 -19.44 -0.83 -9.44
N SER A 23 -20.67 -0.38 -9.20
CA SER A 23 -20.88 0.95 -8.62
C SER A 23 -20.30 1.01 -7.22
N SER A 24 -19.51 2.03 -6.95
CA SER A 24 -18.90 2.26 -5.65
C SER A 24 -19.65 3.30 -4.84
N THR A 25 -19.71 3.05 -3.54
CA THR A 25 -20.26 3.96 -2.55
C THR A 25 -19.22 4.27 -1.51
N VAL A 26 -18.88 5.53 -1.36
CA VAL A 26 -17.97 6.01 -0.31
C VAL A 26 -18.69 6.96 0.62
N ASN A 27 -18.34 6.92 1.88
CA ASN A 27 -18.92 7.76 2.91
C ASN A 27 -17.83 8.42 3.75
N ARG A 28 -18.20 9.51 4.41
CA ARG A 28 -17.38 10.20 5.38
C ARG A 28 -18.25 10.75 6.48
N VAL A 29 -17.82 10.54 7.71
CA VAL A 29 -18.37 11.18 8.90
C VAL A 29 -17.22 11.87 9.62
N ALA A 30 -17.35 13.17 9.87
CA ALA A 30 -16.36 13.95 10.58
C ALA A 30 -17.01 14.76 11.71
N LEU A 31 -16.37 14.72 12.86
CA LEU A 31 -16.76 15.45 14.07
C LEU A 31 -15.66 16.44 14.41
N LYS A 32 -16.07 17.70 14.66
CA LYS A 32 -15.24 18.73 15.28
C LYS A 32 -15.96 19.26 16.50
N TRP A 33 -15.33 19.10 17.65
CA TRP A 33 -15.86 19.56 18.93
C TRP A 33 -14.87 20.50 19.62
N LYS A 34 -15.32 21.69 19.94
CA LYS A 34 -14.55 22.68 20.68
C LYS A 34 -15.20 22.90 22.04
N PRO A 35 -14.80 22.14 23.07
CA PRO A 35 -15.37 22.28 24.42
C PRO A 35 -15.03 23.63 25.07
N ILE A 36 -13.81 24.12 24.86
CA ILE A 36 -13.30 25.40 25.32
C ILE A 36 -12.55 26.10 24.18
N ALA A 37 -12.25 27.41 24.36
CA ALA A 37 -11.61 28.22 23.33
C ALA A 37 -10.27 27.64 22.84
N ASP A 38 -9.53 27.03 23.73
CA ASP A 38 -8.16 26.59 23.50
C ASP A 38 -8.02 25.16 22.98
N VAL A 39 -9.09 24.34 23.04
CA VAL A 39 -9.02 22.92 22.73
C VAL A 39 -10.04 22.56 21.66
N THR A 40 -9.58 21.88 20.62
CA THR A 40 -10.42 21.28 19.58
C THR A 40 -10.15 19.79 19.51
N VAL A 41 -11.19 18.97 19.64
CA VAL A 41 -11.17 17.54 19.38
C VAL A 41 -11.73 17.29 17.99
N ARG A 42 -11.10 16.43 17.22
CA ARG A 42 -11.56 16.04 15.89
C ARG A 42 -11.49 14.54 15.69
N ALA A 43 -12.45 14.02 14.95
CA ALA A 43 -12.48 12.62 14.55
C ALA A 43 -13.08 12.51 13.15
N THR A 44 -12.54 11.62 12.34
CA THR A 44 -13.05 11.34 11.01
C THR A 44 -13.01 9.84 10.75
N SER A 45 -14.08 9.31 10.18
CA SER A 45 -14.12 7.97 9.59
C SER A 45 -14.58 8.11 8.15
N SER A 46 -13.87 7.49 7.22
CA SER A 46 -14.19 7.57 5.80
C SER A 46 -13.78 6.31 5.06
N THR A 47 -14.52 5.98 4.02
CA THR A 47 -14.16 4.97 3.03
C THR A 47 -13.67 5.65 1.75
N SER A 48 -12.84 4.95 0.99
CA SER A 48 -12.34 5.39 -0.31
C SER A 48 -12.44 4.26 -1.33
N TYR A 49 -12.45 4.62 -2.60
CA TYR A 49 -12.54 3.70 -3.71
C TYR A 49 -11.70 4.23 -4.88
N LYS A 50 -10.91 3.34 -5.50
CA LYS A 50 -10.12 3.65 -6.68
C LYS A 50 -10.27 2.54 -7.71
N ALA A 51 -10.94 2.84 -8.83
CA ALA A 51 -10.98 1.93 -9.97
C ALA A 51 -9.59 1.80 -10.60
N PRO A 52 -9.21 0.61 -11.10
CA PRO A 52 -8.00 0.43 -11.89
C PRO A 52 -7.97 1.40 -13.07
N THR A 53 -6.79 1.89 -13.40
CA THR A 53 -6.61 2.75 -14.56
C THR A 53 -6.61 1.94 -15.86
N ILE A 54 -6.82 2.60 -17.01
CA ILE A 54 -6.69 1.96 -18.33
C ILE A 54 -5.31 1.33 -18.51
N SER A 55 -4.27 1.96 -17.95
CA SER A 55 -2.92 1.40 -17.99
C SER A 55 -2.81 0.12 -17.15
N ASP A 56 -3.43 0.08 -15.97
CA ASP A 56 -3.41 -1.11 -15.12
C ASP A 56 -4.10 -2.29 -15.80
N LEU A 57 -5.15 -2.03 -16.56
CA LEU A 57 -5.94 -3.05 -17.25
C LEU A 57 -5.34 -3.51 -18.58
N TYR A 58 -4.86 -2.56 -19.39
CA TYR A 58 -4.59 -2.81 -20.82
C TYR A 58 -3.17 -2.42 -21.25
N PHE A 59 -2.24 -2.20 -20.33
CA PHE A 59 -0.86 -1.91 -20.70
C PHE A 59 -0.29 -3.05 -21.56
N GLY A 60 0.14 -2.71 -22.76
CA GLY A 60 0.56 -3.66 -23.79
C GLY A 60 1.95 -4.29 -23.62
N GLY A 61 2.64 -3.97 -22.52
CA GLY A 61 3.90 -4.57 -22.16
C GLY A 61 5.11 -3.64 -22.25
N GLY A 62 5.96 -3.70 -21.22
CA GLY A 62 7.33 -3.18 -21.19
C GLY A 62 8.28 -4.33 -20.89
N GLY A 63 9.41 -4.39 -21.56
CA GLY A 63 10.40 -5.46 -21.38
C GLY A 63 11.55 -5.05 -20.47
N GLY A 64 12.05 -6.01 -19.67
CA GLY A 64 13.26 -5.90 -18.86
C GLY A 64 13.99 -7.23 -18.78
N PHE A 65 15.20 -7.23 -18.24
CA PHE A 65 16.00 -8.44 -18.05
C PHE A 65 16.43 -8.59 -16.59
N PRO A 66 15.45 -8.87 -15.67
CA PRO A 66 15.79 -9.12 -14.28
C PRO A 66 16.58 -10.41 -14.10
N THR A 67 17.36 -10.46 -13.02
CA THR A 67 17.91 -11.72 -12.53
C THR A 67 16.81 -12.54 -11.86
N TYR A 68 16.92 -13.85 -11.93
CA TYR A 68 16.00 -14.79 -11.32
C TYR A 68 16.71 -16.03 -10.79
N VAL A 69 16.03 -16.77 -9.94
CA VAL A 69 16.42 -18.09 -9.47
C VAL A 69 15.39 -19.08 -10.01
N ASP A 70 15.84 -20.06 -10.78
CA ASP A 70 14.94 -21.06 -11.32
C ASP A 70 14.53 -22.06 -10.24
N PRO A 71 13.22 -22.21 -9.94
CA PRO A 71 12.76 -23.17 -8.94
C PRO A 71 13.05 -24.62 -9.28
N CYS A 72 13.36 -24.95 -10.56
CA CYS A 72 13.72 -26.28 -10.98
C CYS A 72 15.20 -26.62 -10.78
N GLU A 73 16.03 -25.64 -10.43
CA GLU A 73 17.47 -25.84 -10.33
C GLU A 73 17.87 -26.67 -9.10
N GLN A 74 18.80 -27.64 -9.29
CA GLN A 74 19.25 -28.54 -8.25
C GLN A 74 19.77 -27.84 -6.99
N ASN A 75 20.59 -26.80 -7.14
CA ASN A 75 21.27 -26.13 -6.04
C ASN A 75 20.34 -25.32 -5.14
N VAL A 76 19.11 -25.01 -5.58
CA VAL A 76 18.13 -24.23 -4.80
C VAL A 76 17.12 -25.12 -4.07
N GLN A 77 17.01 -26.41 -4.42
CA GLN A 77 16.02 -27.30 -3.80
C GLN A 77 16.14 -27.35 -2.27
N GLN A 78 17.34 -27.30 -1.74
CA GLN A 78 17.59 -27.32 -0.30
C GLN A 78 17.09 -26.06 0.43
N THR A 79 16.77 -24.97 -0.28
CA THR A 79 16.21 -23.75 0.30
C THR A 79 14.69 -23.85 0.48
N TYR A 80 14.04 -24.85 -0.11
CA TYR A 80 12.61 -25.06 -0.07
C TYR A 80 12.23 -26.08 1.01
N ASN A 81 11.04 -25.94 1.58
CA ASN A 81 10.50 -26.97 2.46
C ASN A 81 10.10 -28.24 1.69
N ALA A 82 9.86 -29.35 2.40
CA ALA A 82 9.59 -30.64 1.76
C ALA A 82 8.38 -30.64 0.82
N ALA A 83 7.33 -29.88 1.14
CA ALA A 83 6.14 -29.77 0.29
C ALA A 83 6.46 -29.01 -1.01
N GLN A 84 7.18 -27.89 -0.90
CA GLN A 84 7.63 -27.12 -2.05
C GLN A 84 8.56 -27.91 -2.95
N GLN A 85 9.52 -28.67 -2.38
CA GLN A 85 10.40 -29.56 -3.16
C GLN A 85 9.60 -30.59 -3.95
N GLN A 86 8.60 -31.21 -3.32
CA GLN A 86 7.73 -32.19 -4.00
C GLN A 86 6.92 -31.54 -5.12
N THR A 87 6.37 -30.35 -4.88
CA THR A 87 5.62 -29.61 -5.90
C THR A 87 6.52 -29.19 -7.04
N ALA A 88 7.71 -28.64 -6.75
CA ALA A 88 8.70 -28.27 -7.77
C ALA A 88 9.10 -29.47 -8.62
N ALA A 89 9.43 -30.60 -8.00
CA ALA A 89 9.80 -31.82 -8.73
C ALA A 89 8.68 -32.28 -9.68
N PHE A 90 7.43 -32.21 -9.24
CA PHE A 90 6.27 -32.58 -10.08
C PHE A 90 6.05 -31.61 -11.25
N GLN A 91 6.10 -30.30 -10.99
CA GLN A 91 5.89 -29.27 -12.03
C GLN A 91 7.03 -29.25 -13.04
N CYS A 92 8.28 -29.31 -12.58
CA CYS A 92 9.45 -29.33 -13.45
C CYS A 92 9.50 -30.59 -14.31
N ALA A 93 9.08 -31.73 -13.77
CA ALA A 93 9.02 -33.00 -14.52
C ALA A 93 8.02 -32.95 -15.70
N LYS A 94 6.94 -32.15 -15.62
CA LYS A 94 6.02 -31.92 -16.75
C LYS A 94 6.73 -31.32 -17.96
N GLU A 95 7.81 -30.58 -17.72
CA GLU A 95 8.63 -29.90 -18.71
C GLU A 95 9.91 -30.69 -19.04
N GLY A 96 10.04 -31.92 -18.51
CA GLY A 96 11.17 -32.81 -18.75
C GLY A 96 12.41 -32.49 -17.92
N LEU A 97 12.28 -31.69 -16.85
CA LEU A 97 13.38 -31.29 -15.98
C LEU A 97 13.41 -32.15 -14.73
N ASP A 98 14.61 -32.64 -14.37
CA ASP A 98 14.86 -33.35 -13.13
C ASP A 98 15.53 -32.40 -12.11
N THR A 99 14.82 -32.02 -11.07
CA THR A 99 15.31 -31.10 -10.02
C THR A 99 16.52 -31.63 -9.25
N ALA A 100 16.84 -32.92 -9.38
CA ALA A 100 18.04 -33.50 -8.77
C ALA A 100 19.33 -33.27 -9.59
N THR A 101 19.20 -32.96 -10.87
CA THR A 101 20.36 -32.89 -11.78
C THR A 101 20.39 -31.65 -12.67
N TRP A 102 19.23 -31.00 -12.86
CA TRP A 102 19.14 -29.88 -13.78
C TRP A 102 19.77 -28.60 -13.21
N ALA A 103 20.43 -27.84 -14.08
CA ALA A 103 21.00 -26.54 -13.79
C ALA A 103 20.76 -25.57 -14.94
N THR A 104 20.37 -24.33 -14.61
CA THR A 104 20.17 -23.28 -15.61
C THR A 104 21.50 -22.81 -16.21
N SER A 105 21.49 -22.45 -17.48
CA SER A 105 22.63 -21.83 -18.15
C SER A 105 22.62 -20.31 -18.06
N ASN A 106 21.51 -19.69 -17.66
CA ASN A 106 21.33 -18.24 -17.63
C ASN A 106 20.50 -17.82 -16.42
N ASN A 107 20.92 -16.75 -15.75
CA ASN A 107 20.25 -16.17 -14.59
C ASN A 107 19.52 -14.83 -14.91
N GLN A 108 19.45 -14.43 -16.17
CA GLN A 108 18.69 -13.26 -16.62
C GLN A 108 17.73 -13.68 -17.74
N ILE A 109 16.48 -13.22 -17.64
CA ILE A 109 15.43 -13.57 -18.61
C ILE A 109 14.66 -12.34 -19.06
N LEU A 110 14.06 -12.42 -20.22
CA LEU A 110 13.11 -11.43 -20.68
C LEU A 110 11.87 -11.46 -19.78
N SER A 111 11.62 -10.38 -19.07
CA SER A 111 10.38 -10.17 -18.33
C SER A 111 9.55 -9.12 -19.03
N ILE A 112 8.30 -9.45 -19.34
CA ILE A 112 7.34 -8.56 -20.01
C ILE A 112 6.25 -8.22 -19.00
N SER A 113 6.15 -6.94 -18.61
CA SER A 113 5.07 -6.47 -17.76
C SER A 113 3.83 -6.18 -18.60
N ALA A 114 2.68 -6.70 -18.21
CA ALA A 114 1.41 -6.48 -18.88
C ALA A 114 0.33 -6.07 -17.87
N GLY A 115 -0.67 -5.32 -18.33
CA GLY A 115 -1.89 -5.05 -17.58
C GLY A 115 -2.73 -6.32 -17.41
N SER A 116 -3.76 -6.25 -16.57
CA SER A 116 -4.71 -7.33 -16.36
C SER A 116 -6.15 -6.82 -16.38
N PRO A 117 -7.02 -7.34 -17.25
CA PRO A 117 -8.43 -6.95 -17.25
C PRO A 117 -9.22 -7.51 -16.06
N ASP A 118 -8.65 -8.45 -15.30
CA ASP A 118 -9.31 -9.12 -14.17
C ASP A 118 -9.09 -8.38 -12.84
N LEU A 119 -8.51 -7.18 -12.88
CA LEU A 119 -8.31 -6.37 -11.67
C LEU A 119 -9.64 -5.92 -11.08
N ILE A 120 -9.73 -5.97 -9.76
CA ILE A 120 -10.82 -5.36 -8.98
C ILE A 120 -10.37 -4.01 -8.42
N ALA A 121 -11.32 -3.21 -8.01
CA ALA A 121 -11.01 -1.88 -7.49
C ALA A 121 -10.36 -1.95 -6.12
N GLU A 122 -9.48 -0.97 -5.85
CA GLU A 122 -8.91 -0.75 -4.53
C GLU A 122 -9.96 -0.11 -3.62
N GLU A 123 -10.11 -0.63 -2.41
CA GLU A 123 -10.96 -0.07 -1.38
C GLU A 123 -10.12 0.33 -0.17
N GLY A 124 -10.48 1.43 0.46
CA GLY A 124 -9.75 1.92 1.62
C GLY A 124 -10.68 2.39 2.72
N GLU A 125 -10.27 2.13 3.95
CA GLU A 125 -10.87 2.67 5.15
C GLU A 125 -9.87 3.55 5.88
N ASN A 126 -10.32 4.71 6.35
CA ASN A 126 -9.48 5.65 7.09
C ASN A 126 -10.22 6.11 8.34
N VAL A 127 -9.58 5.96 9.48
CA VAL A 127 -10.03 6.49 10.77
C VAL A 127 -8.95 7.39 11.33
N THR A 128 -9.33 8.63 11.66
CA THR A 128 -8.43 9.58 12.32
C THR A 128 -9.12 10.20 13.52
N TYR A 129 -8.39 10.43 14.59
CA TYR A 129 -8.87 11.19 15.75
C TYR A 129 -7.71 11.92 16.41
N GLY A 130 -7.99 13.14 16.86
CA GLY A 130 -6.93 13.94 17.44
C GLY A 130 -7.40 15.15 18.21
N VAL A 131 -6.43 15.84 18.78
CA VAL A 131 -6.62 17.02 19.60
C VAL A 131 -5.71 18.13 19.11
N VAL A 132 -6.29 19.31 18.97
CA VAL A 132 -5.55 20.55 18.71
C VAL A 132 -5.64 21.43 19.95
N TRP A 133 -4.51 21.87 20.45
CA TRP A 133 -4.39 22.82 21.54
C TRP A 133 -3.79 24.13 21.03
N GLN A 134 -4.56 25.21 21.16
CA GLN A 134 -4.17 26.56 20.77
C GLN A 134 -4.51 27.49 21.92
N PRO A 135 -3.58 27.67 22.89
CA PRO A 135 -3.85 28.45 24.08
C PRO A 135 -4.03 29.95 23.74
N THR A 136 -5.18 30.50 24.11
CA THR A 136 -5.52 31.91 23.95
C THR A 136 -5.54 32.65 25.32
N THR A 137 -5.50 31.89 26.42
CA THR A 137 -5.70 32.36 27.78
C THR A 137 -4.43 32.35 28.65
N ILE A 138 -3.29 31.86 28.10
CA ILE A 138 -2.03 31.78 28.83
C ILE A 138 -1.24 33.09 28.61
N ALA A 139 -1.21 33.94 29.61
CA ALA A 139 -0.52 35.25 29.56
C ALA A 139 0.97 35.15 29.15
N ALA A 140 1.65 34.07 29.46
CA ALA A 140 3.04 33.85 29.04
C ALA A 140 3.19 33.64 27.52
N LEU A 141 2.09 33.33 26.81
CA LEU A 141 2.04 33.08 25.36
C LEU A 141 1.30 34.18 24.59
N GLU A 142 0.92 35.33 25.25
CA GLU A 142 0.21 36.40 24.55
C GLU A 142 0.98 37.02 23.37
N ALA A 143 2.32 36.94 23.40
CA ALA A 143 3.19 37.41 22.32
C ALA A 143 3.56 36.31 21.29
N ILE A 144 3.05 35.10 21.49
CA ILE A 144 3.38 33.94 20.69
C ILE A 144 2.07 33.27 20.25
N ASP A 145 1.80 33.22 18.95
CA ASP A 145 0.74 32.33 18.47
C ASP A 145 1.28 30.92 18.47
N PHE A 146 0.72 30.07 19.34
CA PHE A 146 1.15 28.68 19.55
C PHE A 146 0.01 27.73 19.20
N LYS A 147 0.30 26.76 18.39
CA LYS A 147 -0.63 25.69 18.03
C LYS A 147 0.08 24.35 18.08
N PHE A 148 -0.49 23.40 18.80
CA PHE A 148 -0.01 22.04 18.88
C PHE A 148 -1.14 21.09 18.50
N ALA A 149 -0.86 20.08 17.66
CA ALA A 149 -1.82 19.06 17.30
C ALA A 149 -1.19 17.67 17.37
N VAL A 150 -1.98 16.72 17.83
CA VAL A 150 -1.67 15.28 17.79
C VAL A 150 -2.89 14.56 17.24
N ASP A 151 -2.66 13.74 16.22
CA ASP A 151 -3.68 12.94 15.57
C ASP A 151 -3.20 11.49 15.45
N ALA A 152 -3.99 10.53 15.92
CA ALA A 152 -3.79 9.14 15.62
C ALA A 152 -4.57 8.78 14.35
N PHE A 153 -4.00 7.91 13.53
CA PHE A 153 -4.61 7.44 12.29
C PHE A 153 -4.46 5.95 12.12
N GLU A 154 -5.45 5.38 11.44
CA GLU A 154 -5.43 4.02 10.91
C GLU A 154 -5.94 4.09 9.46
N LEU A 155 -5.15 3.55 8.53
CA LEU A 155 -5.48 3.43 7.11
C LEU A 155 -5.37 1.97 6.71
N ARG A 156 -6.44 1.39 6.20
CA ARG A 156 -6.50 0.05 5.62
C ARG A 156 -6.77 0.17 4.13
N ILE A 157 -6.03 -0.59 3.33
CA ILE A 157 -6.21 -0.64 1.87
C ILE A 157 -6.29 -2.10 1.46
N GLU A 158 -7.40 -2.47 0.84
CA GLU A 158 -7.64 -3.78 0.28
C GLU A 158 -7.54 -3.74 -1.24
N ASN A 159 -7.25 -4.90 -1.86
CA ASN A 159 -7.20 -5.09 -3.31
C ASN A 159 -6.20 -4.15 -4.02
N SER A 160 -5.13 -3.74 -3.35
CA SER A 160 -4.14 -2.85 -3.95
C SER A 160 -3.56 -3.47 -5.23
N VAL A 161 -3.45 -2.66 -6.29
CA VAL A 161 -2.86 -3.12 -7.55
C VAL A 161 -1.36 -3.26 -7.38
N ALA A 162 -0.88 -4.47 -7.61
CA ALA A 162 0.54 -4.83 -7.57
C ALA A 162 0.93 -5.56 -8.85
N THR A 163 2.22 -5.59 -9.17
CA THR A 163 2.74 -6.42 -10.25
C THR A 163 3.28 -7.72 -9.67
N SER A 164 2.90 -8.85 -10.25
CA SER A 164 3.26 -10.18 -9.75
C SER A 164 4.78 -10.43 -9.63
N GLY A 165 5.60 -9.65 -10.33
CA GLY A 165 7.06 -9.82 -10.33
C GLY A 165 7.51 -11.13 -10.98
N THR A 166 8.73 -11.15 -11.53
CA THR A 166 9.27 -12.31 -12.26
C THR A 166 9.48 -13.52 -11.35
N GLN A 167 10.13 -13.32 -10.20
CA GLN A 167 10.42 -14.40 -9.25
C GLN A 167 9.14 -14.95 -8.63
N ASN A 168 8.20 -14.08 -8.28
CA ASN A 168 6.92 -14.51 -7.72
C ASN A 168 6.15 -15.36 -8.75
N THR A 169 6.10 -14.94 -10.01
CA THR A 169 5.45 -15.73 -11.09
C THR A 169 6.04 -17.12 -11.20
N LEU A 170 7.37 -17.27 -11.13
CA LEU A 170 8.03 -18.56 -11.14
C LEU A 170 7.71 -19.37 -9.88
N ASN A 171 7.72 -18.75 -8.72
CA ASN A 171 7.44 -19.44 -7.45
C ASN A 171 5.99 -19.91 -7.39
N GLN A 172 5.02 -19.10 -7.80
CA GLN A 172 3.61 -19.51 -7.87
C GLN A 172 3.40 -20.69 -8.81
N CYS A 173 4.04 -20.67 -9.98
CA CYS A 173 3.97 -21.80 -10.92
C CYS A 173 4.58 -23.08 -10.35
N TYR A 174 5.84 -23.04 -9.91
CA TYR A 174 6.59 -24.26 -9.60
C TYR A 174 6.50 -24.69 -8.14
N LEU A 175 6.34 -23.77 -7.18
CA LEU A 175 6.30 -24.12 -5.75
C LEU A 175 4.87 -24.25 -5.21
N ASN A 176 3.91 -23.53 -5.81
CA ASN A 176 2.51 -23.52 -5.39
C ASN A 176 1.58 -24.22 -6.39
N ALA A 177 2.10 -24.65 -7.54
CA ALA A 177 1.36 -25.31 -8.62
C ALA A 177 0.17 -24.51 -9.16
N ASP A 178 0.28 -23.18 -9.21
CA ASP A 178 -0.76 -22.31 -9.74
C ASP A 178 -0.65 -22.26 -11.28
N ASP A 179 -1.56 -22.96 -11.95
CA ASP A 179 -1.57 -23.05 -13.42
C ASP A 179 -1.80 -21.69 -14.10
N SER A 180 -2.42 -20.71 -13.43
CA SER A 180 -2.62 -19.37 -13.97
C SER A 180 -1.30 -18.61 -14.12
N PHE A 181 -0.37 -18.83 -13.21
CA PHE A 181 0.99 -18.29 -13.29
C PHE A 181 1.86 -19.10 -14.25
N CYS A 182 1.68 -20.43 -14.33
CA CYS A 182 2.44 -21.27 -15.26
C CYS A 182 2.18 -20.87 -16.73
N ALA A 183 0.96 -20.47 -17.09
CA ALA A 183 0.64 -19.97 -18.42
C ALA A 183 1.45 -18.74 -18.85
N ASN A 184 2.08 -18.04 -17.89
CA ASN A 184 2.89 -16.84 -18.12
C ASN A 184 4.41 -17.14 -18.17
N VAL A 185 4.83 -18.41 -18.04
CA VAL A 185 6.23 -18.84 -18.09
C VAL A 185 6.47 -19.56 -19.41
N SER A 186 7.53 -19.18 -20.11
CA SER A 186 7.97 -19.86 -21.34
C SER A 186 9.38 -20.40 -21.15
N ARG A 187 9.59 -21.69 -21.45
CA ARG A 187 10.92 -22.32 -21.46
C ARG A 187 11.40 -22.61 -22.87
N SER A 188 12.69 -22.60 -23.04
CA SER A 188 13.36 -23.09 -24.25
C SER A 188 13.30 -24.63 -24.31
N PHE A 189 13.60 -25.20 -25.46
CA PHE A 189 13.73 -26.65 -25.64
C PHE A 189 14.83 -27.27 -24.74
N GLY A 190 15.84 -26.47 -24.35
CA GLY A 190 16.91 -26.87 -23.44
C GLY A 190 16.55 -26.79 -21.95
N GLY A 191 15.34 -26.35 -21.62
CA GLY A 191 14.85 -26.24 -20.25
C GLY A 191 15.03 -24.87 -19.59
N ASP A 192 15.92 -24.02 -20.09
CA ASP A 192 16.07 -22.67 -19.54
C ASP A 192 14.80 -21.83 -19.68
N VAL A 193 14.48 -21.01 -18.69
CA VAL A 193 13.39 -20.04 -18.79
C VAL A 193 13.75 -19.01 -19.87
N ASN A 194 12.91 -18.91 -20.89
CA ASN A 194 13.10 -18.01 -22.02
C ASN A 194 12.48 -16.62 -21.76
N SER A 195 11.25 -16.64 -21.22
CA SER A 195 10.58 -15.40 -20.85
C SER A 195 9.52 -15.64 -19.77
N VAL A 196 9.23 -14.58 -19.02
CA VAL A 196 8.12 -14.54 -18.07
C VAL A 196 7.28 -13.31 -18.38
N THR A 197 5.97 -13.49 -18.49
CA THR A 197 5.02 -12.38 -18.52
C THR A 197 4.54 -12.09 -17.10
N THR A 198 4.90 -10.93 -16.56
CA THR A 198 4.36 -10.45 -15.28
C THR A 198 3.09 -9.65 -15.53
N ARG A 199 2.09 -9.83 -14.68
CA ARG A 199 0.80 -9.14 -14.81
C ARG A 199 0.50 -8.32 -13.57
N ASN A 200 -0.28 -7.28 -13.74
CA ASN A 200 -0.91 -6.62 -12.62
C ASN A 200 -1.94 -7.57 -11.99
N ILE A 201 -1.94 -7.61 -10.68
CA ILE A 201 -2.86 -8.39 -9.86
C ILE A 201 -3.48 -7.48 -8.81
N SER A 202 -4.72 -7.72 -8.46
CA SER A 202 -5.27 -7.18 -7.21
C SER A 202 -4.72 -8.02 -6.08
N SER A 203 -3.93 -7.39 -5.20
CA SER A 203 -3.38 -8.08 -4.04
C SER A 203 -4.52 -8.44 -3.10
N ALA A 204 -4.62 -9.71 -2.72
CA ALA A 204 -5.51 -10.12 -1.63
C ALA A 204 -4.96 -9.69 -0.26
N ALA A 205 -3.74 -9.19 -0.23
CA ALA A 205 -3.13 -8.65 0.97
C ALA A 205 -3.76 -7.33 1.37
N GLU A 206 -4.01 -7.17 2.65
CA GLU A 206 -4.42 -5.92 3.27
C GLU A 206 -3.18 -5.12 3.66
N ASN A 207 -3.13 -3.86 3.24
CA ASN A 207 -2.10 -2.93 3.70
C ASN A 207 -2.66 -2.12 4.87
N VAL A 208 -2.07 -2.26 6.04
CA VAL A 208 -2.45 -1.54 7.26
C VAL A 208 -1.35 -0.58 7.67
N TYR A 209 -1.72 0.69 7.83
CA TYR A 209 -0.85 1.77 8.31
C TYR A 209 -1.47 2.39 9.54
N GLU A 210 -0.80 2.28 10.67
CA GLU A 210 -1.19 2.92 11.92
C GLU A 210 -0.09 3.85 12.40
N GLY A 211 -0.47 5.01 12.92
CA GLY A 211 0.51 5.94 13.41
C GLY A 211 -0.07 7.13 14.15
N VAL A 212 0.84 8.00 14.55
CA VAL A 212 0.53 9.26 15.23
C VAL A 212 1.26 10.39 14.51
N ASP A 213 0.50 11.37 14.04
CA ASP A 213 1.00 12.61 13.52
C ASP A 213 1.05 13.65 14.64
N TYR A 214 2.11 14.45 14.67
CA TYR A 214 2.21 15.59 15.56
C TYR A 214 2.70 16.81 14.79
N SER A 215 2.13 17.95 15.14
CA SER A 215 2.57 19.23 14.61
C SER A 215 2.59 20.31 15.68
N MET A 216 3.58 21.17 15.61
CA MET A 216 3.70 22.34 16.43
C MET A 216 4.04 23.54 15.54
N ASN A 217 3.22 24.59 15.62
CA ASN A 217 3.46 25.86 14.98
C ASN A 217 3.62 26.92 16.05
N MET A 218 4.65 27.75 15.94
CA MET A 218 4.90 28.90 16.80
C MET A 218 5.21 30.13 15.97
N THR A 219 4.43 31.20 16.12
CA THR A 219 4.68 32.48 15.46
C THR A 219 5.00 33.56 16.50
N PHE A 220 6.18 34.13 16.39
CA PHE A 220 6.70 35.23 17.22
C PHE A 220 6.53 36.52 16.44
N SER A 221 5.54 37.34 16.80
CA SER A 221 5.19 38.57 16.05
C SER A 221 5.83 39.86 16.57
N GLU A 222 6.39 39.87 17.78
CA GLU A 222 6.97 41.10 18.40
C GLU A 222 8.36 40.85 18.95
N LEU A 223 9.34 40.63 18.08
CA LEU A 223 10.73 40.55 18.50
C LEU A 223 11.37 41.94 18.47
N LYS A 224 11.70 42.48 19.64
CA LYS A 224 12.30 43.84 19.81
C LYS A 224 13.61 44.05 19.00
N LEU A 225 14.26 43.00 18.57
CA LEU A 225 15.56 43.01 17.88
C LEU A 225 15.49 42.76 16.36
N ILE A 226 14.37 42.25 15.87
CA ILE A 226 14.22 41.84 14.44
C ILE A 226 12.88 42.40 13.97
N PRO A 227 12.84 43.30 12.95
CA PRO A 227 11.58 43.72 12.37
C PRO A 227 10.98 42.60 11.56
N GLY A 228 9.77 42.16 11.94
CA GLY A 228 9.04 41.07 11.29
C GLY A 228 8.58 39.98 12.27
N ALA A 229 8.07 38.89 11.72
CA ALA A 229 7.67 37.71 12.48
C ALA A 229 8.62 36.52 12.18
N ILE A 230 8.86 35.70 13.19
CA ILE A 230 9.54 34.40 13.03
C ILE A 230 8.48 33.31 13.21
N GLU A 231 8.40 32.41 12.24
CA GLU A 231 7.55 31.22 12.28
C GLU A 231 8.42 29.99 12.41
N LEU A 232 8.05 29.09 13.33
CA LEU A 232 8.69 27.80 13.54
C LEU A 232 7.63 26.71 13.41
N ASP A 233 7.82 25.83 12.42
CA ASP A 233 7.00 24.66 12.19
C ASP A 233 7.78 23.38 12.49
N ILE A 234 7.22 22.52 13.31
CA ILE A 234 7.72 21.18 13.57
C ILE A 234 6.60 20.21 13.22
N ILE A 235 6.88 19.28 12.30
CA ILE A 235 5.93 18.26 11.83
C ILE A 235 6.64 16.92 11.87
N GLY A 236 5.95 15.89 12.36
CA GLY A 236 6.47 14.54 12.37
C GLY A 236 5.36 13.49 12.41
N THR A 237 5.70 12.31 11.92
CA THR A 237 4.86 11.10 11.96
C THR A 237 5.62 10.00 12.65
N HIS A 238 4.99 9.32 13.58
CA HIS A 238 5.48 8.08 14.17
C HIS A 238 4.57 6.94 13.73
N PHE A 239 5.10 6.03 12.91
CA PHE A 239 4.40 4.80 12.55
C PHE A 239 4.47 3.79 13.69
N VAL A 240 3.31 3.34 14.15
CA VAL A 240 3.15 2.27 15.15
C VAL A 240 3.18 0.92 14.43
N GLN A 241 2.51 0.84 13.29
CA GLN A 241 2.44 -0.37 12.48
C GLN A 241 2.43 -0.01 10.99
N GLN A 242 3.18 -0.77 10.23
CA GLN A 242 3.10 -0.82 8.79
C GLN A 242 3.23 -2.28 8.38
N VAL A 243 2.11 -2.89 8.03
CA VAL A 243 2.03 -4.30 7.63
C VAL A 243 1.45 -4.38 6.23
N THR A 244 2.11 -5.16 5.40
CA THR A 244 1.53 -5.70 4.18
C THR A 244 1.37 -7.18 4.45
N GLU A 245 0.16 -7.63 4.69
CA GLU A 245 -0.13 -9.04 4.84
C GLU A 245 -0.17 -9.66 3.44
N ASP A 246 0.85 -10.44 3.12
CA ASP A 246 0.84 -11.23 1.89
C ASP A 246 -0.27 -12.29 2.03
N ALA A 247 -1.18 -12.32 1.07
CA ALA A 247 -2.15 -13.40 0.99
C ALA A 247 -1.39 -14.72 0.80
N THR A 248 -1.45 -15.55 1.83
CA THR A 248 -0.90 -16.92 1.83
C THR A 248 -1.74 -17.85 0.96
#